data_7af0a65ef60f5b96df809933177d68ea
#
_entry.id   7af0a65ef60f5b96df809933177d68ea
#
_cell.length_a   1.000
_cell.length_b   1.000
_cell.length_c   1.000
_cell.angle_alpha   90.00
_cell.angle_beta   90.00
_cell.angle_gamma   90.00
#
_symmetry.space_group_name_H-M   'P 1'
#
loop_
_entity.id
_entity.type
_entity.pdbx_description
1 polymer ?
#
loop_
_entity_poly.entity_id
_entity_poly.type
_entity_poly.pdbx_seq_one_letter_code
_entity_poly.pdbx_strand_id
1 'polypeptide(L)'
;MRMNEFDDDLKFKKRRTSDTVFIIKIVFIILTIFAILSSVLFISKMGSSDSYEIEEKGERYGNSEFIKYQGKISVAIPSGGRYFLNGVDINSFRTLNSEDRSTRIIGLDKNHVYFGNISISDLDPNKLEVIGNGYYTDGTATYFCSPVSERNKKLSVPMEILQSLTYAFSKTKRAQDYIYPYRKIETDKKIIAVQNFSFFATDGEKVYYKGEVLENADLNTLKSVDGYNEYFADKENVYYQSKLLPIKNSGKLIVVSGEQGDEFLYDGANGYVFIEDYSFDREKAPYKVIGNNGNHLYNLAFVNNEGIYYYDNQKKKQLRAGDNIFVGNVEELSPNVFMDNENIYYFHAYDVWKRRKHSGGRVLSSRNTEIYYLDKKDGWEKVKDIKSGTIGSIWKKGNKYYYFDNLGIFQLIDNAIYEIRDKETLEYLLNYNEGSGKIGEFIENEKLIKIEGEKKIEIRVKYTTFFLPFKISGLLAFILGIVIAKVSHYYREKKNAKKI
;
A
#
# COMPACT_ATOMS: atom_id res chain seq x y z
N MET A 1 -54.01 -55.10 -7.72
CA MET A 1 -53.28 -54.06 -8.44
C MET A 1 -52.73 -52.91 -7.57
N ARG A 2 -52.75 -53.01 -6.26
CA ARG A 2 -52.25 -51.94 -5.30
C ARG A 2 -50.98 -52.28 -4.54
N MET A 3 -50.45 -53.50 -4.64
CA MET A 3 -49.22 -53.91 -3.94
C MET A 3 -47.91 -53.56 -4.67
N ASN A 4 -47.92 -53.40 -5.97
CA ASN A 4 -46.68 -53.09 -6.74
C ASN A 4 -46.25 -51.60 -6.68
N GLU A 5 -47.19 -50.65 -6.49
CA GLU A 5 -46.87 -49.20 -6.38
C GLU A 5 -46.16 -48.85 -5.06
N PHE A 6 -46.48 -49.52 -3.96
CA PHE A 6 -45.85 -49.27 -2.67
C PHE A 6 -44.39 -49.78 -2.60
N ASP A 7 -44.05 -50.81 -3.31
CA ASP A 7 -42.69 -51.37 -3.34
C ASP A 7 -41.77 -50.58 -4.24
N ASP A 8 -42.29 -49.93 -5.27
CA ASP A 8 -41.51 -49.02 -6.16
C ASP A 8 -41.25 -47.66 -5.47
N ASP A 9 -42.19 -47.11 -4.72
CA ASP A 9 -41.99 -45.88 -3.95
C ASP A 9 -40.97 -46.08 -2.82
N LEU A 10 -40.94 -47.20 -2.17
CA LEU A 10 -39.93 -47.54 -1.15
C LEU A 10 -38.55 -47.76 -1.77
N LYS A 11 -38.44 -48.36 -2.94
CA LYS A 11 -37.18 -48.48 -3.69
C LYS A 11 -36.69 -47.13 -4.21
N PHE A 12 -37.57 -46.23 -4.62
CA PHE A 12 -37.25 -44.89 -5.05
C PHE A 12 -36.77 -44.03 -3.90
N LYS A 13 -37.40 -44.09 -2.72
CA LYS A 13 -37.01 -43.42 -1.50
C LYS A 13 -35.64 -43.90 -0.97
N LYS A 14 -35.40 -45.22 -1.00
CA LYS A 14 -34.14 -45.83 -0.58
C LYS A 14 -32.98 -45.50 -1.53
N ARG A 15 -33.23 -45.35 -2.83
CA ARG A 15 -32.25 -44.85 -3.84
C ARG A 15 -31.90 -43.38 -3.64
N ARG A 16 -32.90 -42.53 -3.36
CA ARG A 16 -32.70 -41.07 -3.17
C ARG A 16 -31.90 -40.79 -1.88
N THR A 17 -32.12 -41.53 -0.80
CA THR A 17 -31.32 -41.43 0.43
C THR A 17 -29.88 -41.93 0.24
N SER A 18 -29.65 -42.98 -0.55
CA SER A 18 -28.32 -43.49 -0.87
C SER A 18 -27.51 -42.46 -1.69
N ASP A 19 -28.12 -41.84 -2.69
CA ASP A 19 -27.46 -40.81 -3.53
C ASP A 19 -27.15 -39.55 -2.73
N THR A 20 -28.03 -39.15 -1.80
CA THR A 20 -27.80 -38.00 -0.91
C THR A 20 -26.67 -38.26 0.07
N VAL A 21 -26.62 -39.46 0.70
CA VAL A 21 -25.54 -39.86 1.61
C VAL A 21 -24.19 -39.95 0.86
N PHE A 22 -24.19 -40.43 -0.37
CA PHE A 22 -23.00 -40.48 -1.22
C PHE A 22 -22.48 -39.07 -1.54
N ILE A 23 -23.36 -38.13 -1.90
CA ILE A 23 -23.01 -36.73 -2.15
C ILE A 23 -22.44 -36.08 -0.89
N ILE A 24 -23.06 -36.27 0.27
CA ILE A 24 -22.57 -35.77 1.55
C ILE A 24 -21.18 -36.31 1.89
N LYS A 25 -20.91 -37.59 1.64
CA LYS A 25 -19.56 -38.18 1.85
C LYS A 25 -18.52 -37.53 0.92
N ILE A 26 -18.84 -37.32 -0.38
CA ILE A 26 -17.96 -36.66 -1.32
C ILE A 26 -17.67 -35.22 -0.85
N VAL A 27 -18.69 -34.45 -0.49
CA VAL A 27 -18.52 -33.08 0.04
C VAL A 27 -17.64 -33.06 1.27
N PHE A 28 -17.83 -34.01 2.19
CA PHE A 28 -17.00 -34.13 3.42
C PHE A 28 -15.53 -34.43 3.08
N ILE A 29 -15.27 -35.38 2.18
CA ILE A 29 -13.91 -35.72 1.74
C ILE A 29 -13.25 -34.50 1.11
N ILE A 30 -13.96 -33.75 0.28
CA ILE A 30 -13.47 -32.54 -0.38
C ILE A 30 -13.15 -31.46 0.64
N LEU A 31 -14.02 -31.22 1.63
CA LEU A 31 -13.77 -30.25 2.70
C LEU A 31 -12.55 -30.64 3.54
N THR A 32 -12.38 -31.96 3.79
CA THR A 32 -11.21 -32.47 4.52
C THR A 32 -9.91 -32.24 3.74
N ILE A 33 -9.90 -32.57 2.45
CA ILE A 33 -8.75 -32.31 1.57
C ILE A 33 -8.45 -30.80 1.52
N PHE A 34 -9.46 -29.96 1.43
CA PHE A 34 -9.32 -28.50 1.45
C PHE A 34 -8.72 -27.99 2.77
N ALA A 35 -9.19 -28.51 3.91
CA ALA A 35 -8.65 -28.15 5.23
C ALA A 35 -7.17 -28.56 5.37
N ILE A 36 -6.82 -29.76 4.89
CA ILE A 36 -5.42 -30.25 4.87
C ILE A 36 -4.55 -29.34 3.98
N LEU A 37 -4.98 -29.08 2.75
CA LEU A 37 -4.22 -28.21 1.82
C LEU A 37 -4.06 -26.79 2.37
N SER A 38 -5.09 -26.23 2.98
CA SER A 38 -5.03 -24.90 3.62
C SER A 38 -4.07 -24.89 4.81
N SER A 39 -4.06 -25.95 5.61
CA SER A 39 -3.13 -26.09 6.74
C SER A 39 -1.69 -26.24 6.28
N VAL A 40 -1.45 -27.02 5.23
CA VAL A 40 -0.13 -27.20 4.63
C VAL A 40 0.40 -25.87 4.05
N LEU A 41 -0.46 -25.11 3.34
CA LEU A 41 -0.10 -23.77 2.85
C LEU A 41 0.23 -22.81 3.99
N PHE A 42 -0.54 -22.84 5.06
CA PHE A 42 -0.31 -22.02 6.24
C PHE A 42 1.03 -22.37 6.91
N ILE A 43 1.30 -23.66 7.14
CA ILE A 43 2.55 -24.14 7.74
C ILE A 43 3.76 -23.82 6.83
N SER A 44 3.62 -23.97 5.50
CA SER A 44 4.71 -23.65 4.56
C SER A 44 5.08 -22.16 4.55
N LYS A 45 4.10 -21.29 4.82
CA LYS A 45 4.33 -19.86 4.99
C LYS A 45 4.84 -19.46 6.39
N MET A 46 4.52 -20.23 7.42
CA MET A 46 5.06 -20.03 8.78
C MET A 46 6.48 -20.58 8.97
N GLY A 47 7.04 -21.30 8.03
CA GLY A 47 8.34 -21.95 8.12
C GLY A 47 9.54 -21.02 8.21
N SER A 48 9.55 -20.17 9.25
CA SER A 48 10.66 -19.25 9.56
C SER A 48 11.64 -19.80 10.61
N SER A 49 11.43 -21.00 11.15
CA SER A 49 12.40 -21.60 12.09
C SER A 49 13.76 -21.81 11.43
N ASP A 50 13.76 -22.23 10.16
CA ASP A 50 15.00 -22.42 9.39
C ASP A 50 15.76 -21.09 9.20
N SER A 51 15.06 -19.97 9.09
CA SER A 51 15.69 -18.65 8.88
C SER A 51 16.51 -18.19 10.09
N TYR A 52 16.01 -18.41 11.31
CA TYR A 52 16.72 -18.07 12.55
C TYR A 52 17.98 -18.94 12.71
N GLU A 53 17.83 -20.24 12.50
CA GLU A 53 18.96 -21.18 12.61
C GLU A 53 20.06 -20.90 11.57
N ILE A 54 19.67 -20.54 10.34
CA ILE A 54 20.64 -20.14 9.29
C ILE A 54 21.37 -18.86 9.69
N GLU A 55 20.68 -17.88 10.28
CA GLU A 55 21.33 -16.63 10.74
C GLU A 55 22.31 -16.88 11.88
N GLU A 56 21.97 -17.76 12.81
CA GLU A 56 22.76 -18.02 14.00
C GLU A 56 23.98 -18.94 13.72
N LYS A 57 23.79 -19.99 12.90
CA LYS A 57 24.80 -21.05 12.69
C LYS A 57 25.50 -21.01 11.34
N GLY A 58 25.03 -20.16 10.42
CA GLY A 58 25.57 -20.05 9.09
C GLY A 58 26.78 -19.12 9.00
N GLU A 59 27.62 -19.32 7.97
CA GLU A 59 28.76 -18.49 7.64
C GLU A 59 28.33 -17.39 6.65
N ARG A 60 28.38 -16.12 7.08
CA ARG A 60 27.98 -14.97 6.24
C ARG A 60 29.13 -14.56 5.32
N TYR A 61 28.80 -14.25 4.07
CA TYR A 61 29.77 -13.70 3.11
C TYR A 61 29.90 -12.17 3.31
N GLY A 62 30.83 -11.77 4.16
CA GLY A 62 31.12 -10.37 4.46
C GLY A 62 29.86 -9.61 4.93
N ASN A 63 29.61 -8.43 4.36
CA ASN A 63 28.44 -7.60 4.65
C ASN A 63 27.22 -7.91 3.76
N SER A 64 27.22 -9.05 3.05
CA SER A 64 26.14 -9.39 2.12
C SER A 64 24.94 -10.05 2.82
N GLU A 65 23.86 -10.23 2.07
CA GLU A 65 22.67 -10.98 2.51
C GLU A 65 22.82 -12.50 2.34
N PHE A 66 23.97 -12.97 1.85
CA PHE A 66 24.24 -14.39 1.59
C PHE A 66 24.90 -15.07 2.79
N ILE A 67 24.40 -16.27 3.10
CA ILE A 67 24.91 -17.13 4.17
C ILE A 67 25.09 -18.56 3.64
N LYS A 68 26.26 -19.17 3.91
CA LYS A 68 26.50 -20.58 3.71
C LYS A 68 26.03 -21.36 4.94
N TYR A 69 25.15 -22.33 4.73
CA TYR A 69 24.64 -23.18 5.78
C TYR A 69 24.41 -24.59 5.27
N GLN A 70 24.96 -25.58 5.98
CA GLN A 70 24.87 -27.01 5.62
C GLN A 70 25.22 -27.31 4.14
N GLY A 71 26.26 -26.71 3.63
CA GLY A 71 26.69 -26.91 2.24
C GLY A 71 25.78 -26.33 1.19
N LYS A 72 24.95 -25.32 1.54
CA LYS A 72 24.08 -24.57 0.62
C LYS A 72 24.26 -23.08 0.83
N ILE A 73 24.02 -22.30 -0.21
CA ILE A 73 23.98 -20.83 -0.13
C ILE A 73 22.54 -20.37 0.00
N SER A 74 22.27 -19.56 1.00
CA SER A 74 20.96 -18.90 1.20
C SER A 74 21.10 -17.40 1.13
N VAL A 75 20.02 -16.71 0.72
CA VAL A 75 19.92 -15.24 0.68
C VAL A 75 18.64 -14.79 1.38
N ALA A 76 18.73 -13.70 2.15
CA ALA A 76 17.57 -13.05 2.75
C ALA A 76 16.86 -12.15 1.73
N ILE A 77 15.54 -12.31 1.64
CA ILE A 77 14.68 -11.43 0.86
C ILE A 77 13.66 -10.80 1.83
N PRO A 78 13.70 -9.50 2.08
CA PRO A 78 12.72 -8.83 2.94
C PRO A 78 11.29 -9.21 2.55
N SER A 79 10.41 -9.42 3.52
CA SER A 79 9.03 -9.92 3.37
C SER A 79 8.89 -11.35 2.82
N GLY A 80 9.92 -11.91 2.19
CA GLY A 80 9.93 -13.28 1.64
C GLY A 80 10.63 -14.29 2.54
N GLY A 81 11.51 -13.85 3.45
CA GLY A 81 12.37 -14.73 4.27
C GLY A 81 13.62 -15.20 3.52
N ARG A 82 14.19 -16.34 3.92
CA ARG A 82 15.39 -16.87 3.30
C ARG A 82 15.11 -17.89 2.21
N TYR A 83 15.89 -17.81 1.14
CA TYR A 83 15.83 -18.70 -0.02
C TYR A 83 17.18 -19.35 -0.24
N PHE A 84 17.21 -20.67 -0.45
CA PHE A 84 18.40 -21.35 -0.93
C PHE A 84 18.55 -21.15 -2.44
N LEU A 85 19.77 -20.85 -2.88
CA LEU A 85 20.11 -20.76 -4.30
C LEU A 85 20.15 -22.16 -4.90
N ASN A 86 19.56 -22.32 -6.08
CA ASN A 86 19.60 -23.57 -6.82
C ASN A 86 20.69 -23.53 -7.89
N GLY A 87 21.44 -24.63 -8.04
CA GLY A 87 22.46 -24.77 -9.09
C GLY A 87 23.71 -23.93 -8.86
N VAL A 88 23.92 -23.37 -7.66
CA VAL A 88 25.08 -22.58 -7.31
C VAL A 88 26.34 -23.47 -7.13
N ASP A 89 27.46 -23.07 -7.70
CA ASP A 89 28.76 -23.65 -7.39
C ASP A 89 29.30 -23.04 -6.08
N ILE A 90 29.14 -23.80 -5.00
CA ILE A 90 29.48 -23.35 -3.64
C ILE A 90 30.99 -23.06 -3.49
N ASN A 91 31.82 -23.80 -4.21
CA ASN A 91 33.30 -23.69 -4.08
C ASN A 91 33.80 -22.37 -4.71
N SER A 92 33.15 -21.88 -5.71
CA SER A 92 33.50 -20.62 -6.37
C SER A 92 32.61 -19.45 -5.96
N PHE A 93 31.65 -19.68 -5.07
CA PHE A 93 30.71 -18.63 -4.67
C PHE A 93 31.39 -17.49 -3.91
N ARG A 94 31.15 -16.26 -4.33
CA ARG A 94 31.67 -15.04 -3.75
C ARG A 94 30.63 -13.94 -3.83
N THR A 95 30.81 -12.85 -3.10
CA THR A 95 30.02 -11.63 -3.16
C THR A 95 30.90 -10.45 -3.59
N LEU A 96 30.27 -9.37 -4.05
CA LEU A 96 30.98 -8.16 -4.40
C LEU A 96 31.49 -7.47 -3.12
N ASN A 97 32.81 -7.15 -3.11
CA ASN A 97 33.40 -6.34 -2.04
C ASN A 97 33.33 -4.87 -2.44
N SER A 98 32.21 -4.21 -2.12
CA SER A 98 31.94 -2.81 -2.44
C SER A 98 31.30 -2.10 -1.25
N GLU A 99 31.55 -0.81 -1.11
CA GLU A 99 30.91 0.05 -0.11
C GLU A 99 29.44 0.37 -0.46
N ASP A 100 29.07 0.22 -1.74
CA ASP A 100 27.72 0.41 -2.21
C ASP A 100 26.78 -0.64 -1.61
N ARG A 101 25.80 -0.18 -0.82
CA ARG A 101 24.83 -1.05 -0.16
C ARG A 101 23.98 -1.86 -1.14
N SER A 102 23.82 -1.40 -2.38
CA SER A 102 23.07 -2.13 -3.40
C SER A 102 23.74 -3.45 -3.79
N THR A 103 25.06 -3.58 -3.59
CA THR A 103 25.81 -4.79 -3.91
C THR A 103 25.63 -5.95 -2.91
N ARG A 104 25.06 -5.69 -1.72
CA ARG A 104 24.87 -6.72 -0.68
C ARG A 104 23.97 -7.88 -1.12
N ILE A 105 23.16 -7.66 -2.13
CA ILE A 105 22.23 -8.63 -2.72
C ILE A 105 22.78 -9.30 -3.97
N ILE A 106 24.05 -9.03 -4.33
CA ILE A 106 24.68 -9.57 -5.54
C ILE A 106 25.64 -10.69 -5.15
N GLY A 107 25.34 -11.89 -5.64
CA GLY A 107 26.19 -13.07 -5.50
C GLY A 107 26.75 -13.51 -6.85
N LEU A 108 27.89 -14.18 -6.84
CA LEU A 108 28.59 -14.65 -8.03
C LEU A 108 29.09 -16.06 -7.77
N ASP A 109 28.98 -16.95 -8.76
CA ASP A 109 29.80 -18.15 -8.83
C ASP A 109 30.61 -18.16 -10.15
N LYS A 110 31.24 -19.24 -10.51
CA LYS A 110 32.01 -19.31 -11.77
C LYS A 110 31.13 -19.22 -13.03
N ASN A 111 29.83 -19.49 -12.93
CA ASN A 111 28.90 -19.61 -14.06
C ASN A 111 27.82 -18.54 -14.08
N HIS A 112 27.47 -17.97 -12.91
CA HIS A 112 26.26 -17.15 -12.80
C HIS A 112 26.46 -15.92 -11.92
N VAL A 113 25.70 -14.88 -12.24
CA VAL A 113 25.43 -13.73 -11.38
C VAL A 113 24.05 -13.94 -10.72
N TYR A 114 23.96 -13.68 -9.43
CA TYR A 114 22.70 -13.78 -8.67
C TYR A 114 22.25 -12.40 -8.19
N PHE A 115 21.04 -12.01 -8.57
CA PHE A 115 20.33 -10.87 -7.98
C PHE A 115 19.40 -11.40 -6.89
N GLY A 116 19.87 -11.37 -5.65
CA GLY A 116 19.20 -12.06 -4.55
C GLY A 116 19.02 -13.54 -4.85
N ASN A 117 17.77 -13.99 -4.94
CA ASN A 117 17.40 -15.39 -5.19
C ASN A 117 17.21 -15.73 -6.68
N ILE A 118 17.53 -14.82 -7.59
CA ILE A 118 17.39 -15.01 -9.04
C ILE A 118 18.76 -15.11 -9.70
N SER A 119 18.97 -16.14 -10.49
CA SER A 119 20.16 -16.32 -11.35
C SER A 119 19.97 -15.60 -12.68
N ILE A 120 20.96 -14.81 -13.08
CA ILE A 120 21.04 -14.08 -14.36
C ILE A 120 22.08 -14.77 -15.21
N SER A 121 21.63 -15.38 -16.30
CA SER A 121 22.46 -16.27 -17.14
C SER A 121 23.25 -15.56 -18.22
N ASP A 122 22.92 -14.34 -18.57
CA ASP A 122 23.56 -13.56 -19.65
C ASP A 122 24.51 -12.47 -19.15
N LEU A 123 24.89 -12.54 -17.87
CA LEU A 123 25.99 -11.76 -17.30
C LEU A 123 27.20 -12.66 -17.00
N ASP A 124 28.37 -12.28 -17.48
CA ASP A 124 29.65 -12.96 -17.16
C ASP A 124 30.09 -12.59 -15.73
N PRO A 125 30.08 -13.55 -14.76
CA PRO A 125 30.44 -13.25 -13.38
C PRO A 125 31.91 -12.85 -13.20
N ASN A 126 32.79 -13.10 -14.19
CA ASN A 126 34.19 -12.73 -14.13
C ASN A 126 34.48 -11.32 -14.63
N LYS A 127 33.51 -10.71 -15.34
CA LYS A 127 33.60 -9.36 -15.89
C LYS A 127 32.62 -8.39 -15.25
N LEU A 128 31.85 -8.83 -14.23
CA LEU A 128 30.85 -8.00 -13.62
C LEU A 128 31.44 -6.77 -12.95
N GLU A 129 30.99 -5.61 -13.37
CA GLU A 129 31.33 -4.29 -12.84
C GLU A 129 30.10 -3.62 -12.23
N VAL A 130 30.32 -2.87 -11.14
CA VAL A 130 29.29 -2.05 -10.48
C VAL A 130 29.36 -0.65 -11.08
N ILE A 131 28.31 -0.23 -11.77
CA ILE A 131 28.18 1.13 -12.30
C ILE A 131 27.79 2.11 -11.19
N GLY A 132 27.01 1.64 -10.21
CA GLY A 132 26.39 2.44 -9.14
C GLY A 132 24.89 2.59 -9.32
N ASN A 133 24.19 3.11 -8.30
CA ASN A 133 22.73 3.30 -8.29
C ASN A 133 21.91 2.04 -8.58
N GLY A 134 22.48 0.85 -8.33
CA GLY A 134 21.84 -0.44 -8.63
C GLY A 134 22.03 -0.91 -10.08
N TYR A 135 22.92 -0.30 -10.86
CA TYR A 135 23.27 -0.73 -12.21
C TYR A 135 24.55 -1.54 -12.24
N TYR A 136 24.55 -2.62 -13.04
CA TYR A 136 25.61 -3.59 -13.17
C TYR A 136 25.83 -3.95 -14.64
N THR A 137 27.07 -4.17 -15.05
CA THR A 137 27.40 -4.56 -16.42
C THR A 137 28.55 -5.57 -16.46
N ASP A 138 28.63 -6.39 -17.51
CA ASP A 138 29.81 -7.19 -17.84
C ASP A 138 30.49 -6.66 -19.11
N GLY A 139 30.09 -5.48 -19.59
CA GLY A 139 30.55 -4.87 -20.86
C GLY A 139 29.75 -5.32 -22.08
N THR A 140 28.93 -6.39 -21.98
CA THR A 140 28.04 -6.86 -23.07
C THR A 140 26.56 -6.68 -22.72
N ALA A 141 26.20 -6.90 -21.48
CA ALA A 141 24.85 -6.70 -20.96
C ALA A 141 24.88 -5.76 -19.76
N THR A 142 23.86 -4.94 -19.63
CA THR A 142 23.68 -4.02 -18.49
C THR A 142 22.34 -4.27 -17.85
N TYR A 143 22.32 -4.32 -16.52
CA TYR A 143 21.12 -4.54 -15.71
C TYR A 143 20.98 -3.49 -14.62
N PHE A 144 19.76 -3.16 -14.33
CA PHE A 144 19.35 -2.56 -13.07
C PHE A 144 18.84 -3.66 -12.13
N CYS A 145 19.22 -3.62 -10.84
CA CYS A 145 18.67 -4.43 -9.78
C CYS A 145 18.34 -3.55 -8.58
N SER A 146 17.08 -3.53 -8.19
CA SER A 146 16.61 -2.76 -7.03
C SER A 146 17.13 -3.39 -5.74
N PRO A 147 17.66 -2.60 -4.79
CA PRO A 147 18.03 -3.10 -3.46
C PRO A 147 16.82 -3.31 -2.54
N VAL A 148 15.62 -2.91 -2.98
CA VAL A 148 14.36 -3.08 -2.26
C VAL A 148 13.60 -4.24 -2.89
N SER A 149 13.24 -5.23 -2.07
CA SER A 149 12.48 -6.40 -2.53
C SER A 149 11.01 -6.05 -2.76
N GLU A 150 10.41 -6.67 -3.76
CA GLU A 150 8.99 -6.54 -4.08
C GLU A 150 8.35 -7.92 -4.28
N ARG A 151 7.03 -7.95 -4.18
CA ARG A 151 6.29 -9.15 -4.54
C ARG A 151 6.49 -9.49 -6.02
N ASN A 152 6.80 -10.73 -6.31
CA ASN A 152 7.01 -11.21 -7.67
C ASN A 152 5.70 -11.20 -8.48
N LYS A 153 5.48 -10.15 -9.25
CA LYS A 153 4.28 -9.96 -10.09
C LYS A 153 4.19 -11.00 -11.23
N LYS A 154 5.32 -11.65 -11.61
CA LYS A 154 5.37 -12.70 -12.64
C LYS A 154 4.90 -14.06 -12.09
N LEU A 155 4.85 -14.24 -10.77
CA LEU A 155 4.37 -15.46 -10.15
C LEU A 155 2.85 -15.38 -9.95
N SER A 156 2.09 -16.08 -10.80
CA SER A 156 0.64 -16.14 -10.66
C SER A 156 0.23 -16.88 -9.38
N VAL A 157 -0.90 -16.48 -8.79
CA VAL A 157 -1.41 -17.11 -7.53
C VAL A 157 -1.54 -18.62 -7.63
N PRO A 158 -2.08 -19.24 -8.72
CA PRO A 158 -2.12 -20.69 -8.84
C PRO A 158 -0.73 -21.34 -8.83
N MET A 159 0.26 -20.71 -9.49
CA MET A 159 1.62 -21.23 -9.52
C MET A 159 2.32 -21.08 -8.14
N GLU A 160 2.10 -19.97 -7.44
CA GLU A 160 2.57 -19.79 -6.06
C GLU A 160 2.05 -20.89 -5.13
N ILE A 161 0.75 -21.20 -5.24
CA ILE A 161 0.11 -22.29 -4.47
C ILE A 161 0.75 -23.64 -4.81
N LEU A 162 0.88 -23.97 -6.09
CA LEU A 162 1.48 -25.22 -6.53
C LEU A 162 2.92 -25.38 -6.06
N GLN A 163 3.74 -24.35 -6.21
CA GLN A 163 5.14 -24.37 -5.75
C GLN A 163 5.23 -24.46 -4.23
N SER A 164 4.36 -23.77 -3.48
CA SER A 164 4.32 -23.84 -2.03
C SER A 164 3.92 -25.24 -1.53
N LEU A 165 2.95 -25.88 -2.18
CA LEU A 165 2.58 -27.27 -1.89
C LEU A 165 3.75 -28.23 -2.21
N THR A 166 4.35 -28.11 -3.39
CA THR A 166 5.50 -28.94 -3.77
C THR A 166 6.65 -28.79 -2.77
N TYR A 167 6.93 -27.56 -2.34
CA TYR A 167 7.97 -27.30 -1.33
C TYR A 167 7.64 -27.91 0.04
N ALA A 168 6.37 -27.86 0.47
CA ALA A 168 5.96 -28.45 1.74
C ALA A 168 6.26 -29.96 1.82
N PHE A 169 6.14 -30.68 0.69
CA PHE A 169 6.39 -32.14 0.62
C PHE A 169 7.84 -32.49 0.26
N SER A 170 8.46 -31.78 -0.68
CA SER A 170 9.79 -32.15 -1.22
C SER A 170 10.93 -31.34 -0.66
N LYS A 171 10.69 -30.15 -0.09
CA LYS A 171 11.71 -29.20 0.39
C LYS A 171 12.73 -28.78 -0.68
N THR A 172 12.41 -28.98 -1.98
CA THR A 172 13.38 -28.79 -3.07
C THR A 172 13.45 -27.35 -3.54
N LYS A 173 12.29 -26.72 -3.86
CA LYS A 173 12.26 -25.35 -4.39
C LYS A 173 11.12 -24.56 -3.79
N ARG A 174 11.45 -23.55 -3.00
CA ARG A 174 10.47 -22.63 -2.43
C ARG A 174 9.91 -21.68 -3.52
N ALA A 175 8.63 -21.34 -3.42
CA ALA A 175 8.03 -20.31 -4.27
C ALA A 175 8.75 -18.98 -4.08
N GLN A 176 9.15 -18.36 -5.21
CA GLN A 176 9.84 -17.06 -5.20
C GLN A 176 8.79 -15.94 -5.21
N ASP A 177 8.02 -15.85 -4.13
CA ASP A 177 6.94 -14.87 -3.96
C ASP A 177 7.45 -13.44 -3.75
N TYR A 178 8.69 -13.28 -3.29
CA TYR A 178 9.41 -12.01 -3.24
C TYR A 178 10.75 -12.12 -3.95
N ILE A 179 11.13 -11.08 -4.67
CA ILE A 179 12.37 -10.94 -5.42
C ILE A 179 12.90 -9.52 -5.29
N TYR A 180 14.17 -9.32 -5.58
CA TYR A 180 14.69 -8.00 -5.92
C TYR A 180 14.37 -7.72 -7.38
N PRO A 181 13.56 -6.70 -7.70
CA PRO A 181 13.21 -6.36 -9.08
C PRO A 181 14.47 -6.07 -9.90
N TYR A 182 14.54 -6.63 -11.08
CA TYR A 182 15.63 -6.40 -12.00
C TYR A 182 15.13 -6.22 -13.42
N ARG A 183 15.94 -5.49 -14.21
CA ARG A 183 15.62 -5.20 -15.60
C ARG A 183 16.89 -5.11 -16.43
N LYS A 184 16.88 -5.72 -17.60
CA LYS A 184 17.92 -5.55 -18.63
C LYS A 184 17.73 -4.18 -19.29
N ILE A 185 18.84 -3.49 -19.53
CA ILE A 185 18.84 -2.21 -20.25
C ILE A 185 19.18 -2.51 -21.71
N GLU A 186 18.24 -2.16 -22.57
CA GLU A 186 18.43 -2.34 -24.02
C GLU A 186 19.09 -1.07 -24.61
N THR A 187 20.40 -1.04 -24.62
CA THR A 187 21.22 0.01 -25.23
C THR A 187 22.58 -0.57 -25.66
N ASP A 188 23.15 -0.03 -26.72
CA ASP A 188 24.51 -0.30 -27.20
C ASP A 188 25.54 0.70 -26.64
N LYS A 189 25.05 1.69 -25.87
CA LYS A 189 25.87 2.74 -25.26
C LYS A 189 26.26 2.40 -23.84
N LYS A 190 27.37 2.99 -23.41
CA LYS A 190 27.83 2.85 -22.03
C LYS A 190 26.89 3.55 -21.06
N ILE A 191 26.39 2.82 -20.09
CA ILE A 191 25.58 3.35 -18.99
C ILE A 191 26.48 3.97 -17.92
N ILE A 192 26.07 5.13 -17.40
CA ILE A 192 26.76 5.88 -16.33
C ILE A 192 25.71 6.21 -15.26
N ALA A 193 26.03 5.93 -13.99
CA ALA A 193 25.17 6.32 -12.86
C ALA A 193 25.12 7.84 -12.72
N VAL A 194 23.91 8.39 -12.54
CA VAL A 194 23.73 9.82 -12.28
C VAL A 194 24.00 10.10 -10.81
N GLN A 195 24.94 11.01 -10.55
CA GLN A 195 25.26 11.41 -9.18
C GLN A 195 24.12 12.20 -8.53
N ASN A 196 23.98 12.11 -7.21
CA ASN A 196 22.95 12.78 -6.41
C ASN A 196 21.49 12.34 -6.68
N PHE A 197 21.29 11.33 -7.54
CA PHE A 197 19.98 10.74 -7.79
C PHE A 197 20.03 9.23 -7.60
N SER A 198 19.29 8.72 -6.63
CA SER A 198 19.18 7.29 -6.42
C SER A 198 18.42 6.61 -7.57
N PHE A 199 18.96 5.49 -8.05
CA PHE A 199 18.35 4.67 -9.11
C PHE A 199 18.33 5.28 -10.51
N PHE A 200 19.04 6.39 -10.74
CA PHE A 200 19.15 7.01 -12.05
C PHE A 200 20.48 6.66 -12.75
N ALA A 201 20.39 6.49 -14.05
CA ALA A 201 21.53 6.35 -14.95
C ALA A 201 21.24 7.03 -16.29
N THR A 202 22.28 7.19 -17.10
CA THR A 202 22.19 7.72 -18.47
C THR A 202 23.15 6.99 -19.40
N ASP A 203 22.81 6.92 -20.68
CA ASP A 203 23.72 6.52 -21.76
C ASP A 203 24.24 7.73 -22.57
N GLY A 204 24.03 8.95 -22.04
CA GLY A 204 24.38 10.20 -22.67
C GLY A 204 23.28 10.80 -23.56
N GLU A 205 22.29 10.00 -23.96
CA GLU A 205 21.11 10.47 -24.73
C GLU A 205 19.81 10.27 -23.97
N LYS A 206 19.68 9.13 -23.30
CA LYS A 206 18.50 8.76 -22.53
C LYS A 206 18.79 8.81 -21.04
N VAL A 207 17.76 9.12 -20.28
CA VAL A 207 17.76 9.03 -18.81
C VAL A 207 16.97 7.79 -18.42
N TYR A 208 17.50 7.02 -17.48
CA TYR A 208 16.90 5.80 -16.96
C TYR A 208 16.61 5.95 -15.47
N TYR A 209 15.44 5.57 -15.04
CA TYR A 209 15.05 5.43 -13.64
C TYR A 209 14.63 3.97 -13.37
N LYS A 210 15.30 3.31 -12.43
CA LYS A 210 15.07 1.87 -12.14
C LYS A 210 15.10 0.99 -13.41
N GLY A 211 15.97 1.33 -14.35
CA GLY A 211 16.14 0.61 -15.61
C GLY A 211 15.08 0.89 -16.68
N GLU A 212 14.16 1.80 -16.47
CA GLU A 212 13.19 2.27 -17.46
C GLU A 212 13.58 3.64 -18.00
N VAL A 213 13.33 3.86 -19.29
CA VAL A 213 13.61 5.16 -19.93
C VAL A 213 12.59 6.20 -19.47
N LEU A 214 13.07 7.38 -19.05
CA LEU A 214 12.23 8.56 -18.93
C LEU A 214 12.13 9.21 -20.32
N GLU A 215 10.96 9.13 -20.92
CA GLU A 215 10.73 9.69 -22.27
C GLU A 215 10.94 11.20 -22.28
N ASN A 216 11.80 11.68 -23.19
CA ASN A 216 12.10 13.10 -23.42
C ASN A 216 12.67 13.86 -22.19
N ALA A 217 13.28 13.15 -21.22
CA ALA A 217 13.84 13.79 -20.04
C ALA A 217 15.11 14.59 -20.36
N ASP A 218 15.17 15.82 -19.89
CA ASP A 218 16.37 16.64 -19.87
C ASP A 218 17.11 16.47 -18.53
N LEU A 219 18.15 15.65 -18.52
CA LEU A 219 18.94 15.37 -17.32
C LEU A 219 19.50 16.62 -16.65
N ASN A 220 19.82 17.66 -17.43
CA ASN A 220 20.45 18.89 -16.90
C ASN A 220 19.49 19.71 -16.03
N THR A 221 18.18 19.55 -16.26
CA THR A 221 17.14 20.30 -15.54
C THR A 221 16.26 19.39 -14.68
N LEU A 222 16.47 18.09 -14.76
CA LEU A 222 15.71 17.09 -14.01
C LEU A 222 15.95 17.23 -12.50
N LYS A 223 14.88 17.23 -11.74
CA LYS A 223 14.90 17.26 -10.26
C LYS A 223 13.70 16.53 -9.67
N SER A 224 13.81 16.10 -8.41
CA SER A 224 12.64 15.62 -7.65
C SER A 224 11.73 16.79 -7.30
N VAL A 225 10.42 16.55 -7.26
CA VAL A 225 9.43 17.53 -6.80
C VAL A 225 9.39 17.44 -5.27
N ASP A 226 9.61 18.57 -4.59
CA ASP A 226 9.61 18.69 -3.11
C ASP A 226 10.50 17.66 -2.37
N GLY A 227 11.53 17.14 -3.02
CA GLY A 227 12.39 16.10 -2.44
C GLY A 227 11.79 14.70 -2.41
N TYR A 228 10.60 14.48 -2.95
CA TYR A 228 9.99 13.16 -3.09
C TYR A 228 10.71 12.32 -4.14
N ASN A 229 10.85 11.02 -3.87
CA ASN A 229 11.66 10.13 -4.69
C ASN A 229 10.90 9.46 -5.85
N GLU A 230 9.64 9.82 -6.07
CA GLU A 230 8.80 9.21 -7.09
C GLU A 230 8.24 10.19 -8.11
N TYR A 231 8.17 11.50 -7.76
CA TYR A 231 7.78 12.55 -8.68
C TYR A 231 9.00 13.35 -9.12
N PHE A 232 9.18 13.44 -10.43
CA PHE A 232 10.30 14.18 -11.04
C PHE A 232 9.77 15.17 -12.06
N ALA A 233 10.51 16.25 -12.27
CA ALA A 233 10.22 17.21 -13.31
C ALA A 233 11.52 17.75 -13.92
N ASP A 234 11.56 17.90 -15.23
CA ASP A 234 12.53 18.71 -15.93
C ASP A 234 11.94 20.09 -16.29
N LYS A 235 12.60 20.86 -17.12
CA LYS A 235 12.11 22.20 -17.54
C LYS A 235 10.73 22.17 -18.21
N GLU A 236 10.34 21.04 -18.82
CA GLU A 236 9.11 20.93 -19.61
C GLU A 236 8.16 19.84 -19.13
N ASN A 237 8.71 18.71 -18.68
CA ASN A 237 7.98 17.47 -18.48
C ASN A 237 7.89 17.12 -17.01
N VAL A 238 6.87 16.31 -16.68
CA VAL A 238 6.63 15.84 -15.32
C VAL A 238 6.47 14.32 -15.35
N TYR A 239 7.05 13.63 -14.38
CA TYR A 239 7.10 12.18 -14.33
C TYR A 239 6.63 11.66 -12.98
N TYR A 240 5.92 10.52 -13.00
CA TYR A 240 5.77 9.63 -11.87
C TYR A 240 6.62 8.38 -12.10
N GLN A 241 7.65 8.20 -11.30
CA GLN A 241 8.67 7.19 -11.55
C GLN A 241 9.26 7.34 -12.97
N SER A 242 9.13 6.33 -13.84
CA SER A 242 9.56 6.40 -15.25
C SER A 242 8.47 6.91 -16.21
N LYS A 243 7.23 7.05 -15.74
CA LYS A 243 6.08 7.41 -16.60
C LYS A 243 5.97 8.90 -16.80
N LEU A 244 5.95 9.34 -18.04
CA LEU A 244 5.63 10.72 -18.41
C LEU A 244 4.16 11.02 -18.06
N LEU A 245 3.93 12.04 -17.24
CA LEU A 245 2.57 12.51 -16.93
C LEU A 245 2.07 13.45 -18.06
N PRO A 246 0.76 13.46 -18.34
CA PRO A 246 0.18 14.22 -19.43
C PRO A 246 -0.01 15.73 -19.07
N ILE A 247 0.99 16.32 -18.43
CA ILE A 247 1.05 17.75 -18.09
C ILE A 247 2.46 18.30 -18.37
N LYS A 248 2.55 19.60 -18.55
CA LYS A 248 3.82 20.32 -18.60
C LYS A 248 4.20 20.86 -17.23
N ASN A 249 5.50 21.00 -16.98
CA ASN A 249 5.98 21.60 -15.74
C ASN A 249 5.59 23.09 -15.68
N SER A 250 4.70 23.41 -14.76
CA SER A 250 4.24 24.79 -14.51
C SER A 250 5.22 25.63 -13.67
N GLY A 251 6.23 24.99 -13.08
CA GLY A 251 7.10 25.60 -12.09
C GLY A 251 6.48 25.80 -10.71
N LYS A 252 5.24 25.34 -10.51
CA LYS A 252 4.50 25.41 -9.22
C LYS A 252 3.98 24.05 -8.78
N LEU A 253 4.76 23.01 -9.03
CA LEU A 253 4.45 21.65 -8.60
C LEU A 253 4.84 21.47 -7.15
N ILE A 254 3.93 20.88 -6.35
CA ILE A 254 4.17 20.46 -4.97
C ILE A 254 3.60 19.07 -4.75
N VAL A 255 4.10 18.38 -3.72
CA VAL A 255 3.51 17.13 -3.25
C VAL A 255 2.74 17.40 -1.97
N VAL A 256 1.47 17.02 -1.95
CA VAL A 256 0.60 17.12 -0.78
C VAL A 256 0.18 15.72 -0.32
N SER A 257 0.11 15.51 0.98
CA SER A 257 -0.20 14.19 1.54
C SER A 257 -1.23 14.28 2.67
N GLY A 258 -2.03 13.23 2.79
CA GLY A 258 -2.89 12.98 3.94
C GLY A 258 -2.25 11.98 4.91
N GLU A 259 -2.93 11.75 6.03
CA GLU A 259 -2.52 10.84 7.11
C GLU A 259 -2.26 9.39 6.65
N GLN A 260 -2.87 8.96 5.56
CA GLN A 260 -2.72 7.60 5.04
C GLN A 260 -1.45 7.38 4.23
N GLY A 261 -0.66 8.43 4.00
CA GLY A 261 0.52 8.38 3.15
C GLY A 261 0.19 8.35 1.65
N ASP A 262 -1.06 8.63 1.25
CA ASP A 262 -1.38 8.89 -0.14
C ASP A 262 -0.72 10.23 -0.53
N GLU A 263 0.21 10.20 -1.50
CA GLU A 263 0.96 11.34 -1.98
C GLU A 263 0.39 11.83 -3.30
N PHE A 264 -0.01 13.09 -3.34
CA PHE A 264 -0.60 13.71 -4.52
C PHE A 264 0.35 14.76 -5.09
N LEU A 265 0.66 14.64 -6.37
CA LEU A 265 1.25 15.75 -7.11
C LEU A 265 0.16 16.79 -7.39
N TYR A 266 0.37 18.00 -6.92
CA TYR A 266 -0.51 19.14 -7.14
C TYR A 266 0.18 20.22 -7.96
N ASP A 267 -0.42 20.58 -9.08
CA ASP A 267 0.00 21.73 -9.90
C ASP A 267 -0.69 22.99 -9.42
N GLY A 268 -0.02 23.78 -8.61
CA GLY A 268 -0.58 25.01 -8.05
C GLY A 268 -0.87 26.12 -9.06
N ALA A 269 -0.42 26.01 -10.32
CA ALA A 269 -0.72 26.98 -11.37
C ALA A 269 -2.05 26.64 -12.08
N ASN A 270 -2.26 25.36 -12.38
CA ASN A 270 -3.40 24.89 -13.18
C ASN A 270 -4.45 24.15 -12.35
N GLY A 271 -4.16 23.87 -11.09
CA GLY A 271 -5.02 23.09 -10.21
C GLY A 271 -5.20 21.63 -10.65
N TYR A 272 -4.20 21.05 -11.34
CA TYR A 272 -4.23 19.63 -11.68
C TYR A 272 -3.78 18.77 -10.50
N VAL A 273 -4.36 17.59 -10.37
CA VAL A 273 -4.08 16.65 -9.29
C VAL A 273 -3.78 15.29 -9.85
N PHE A 274 -2.68 14.69 -9.40
CA PHE A 274 -2.31 13.30 -9.72
C PHE A 274 -2.02 12.53 -8.44
N ILE A 275 -2.29 11.26 -8.45
CA ILE A 275 -1.80 10.29 -7.47
C ILE A 275 -1.21 9.12 -8.23
N GLU A 276 0.06 8.83 -8.01
CA GLU A 276 0.82 7.95 -8.90
C GLU A 276 0.72 8.49 -10.36
N ASP A 277 0.29 7.65 -11.32
CA ASP A 277 0.00 8.05 -12.70
C ASP A 277 -1.49 8.31 -12.99
N TYR A 278 -2.33 8.23 -11.96
CA TYR A 278 -3.76 8.52 -12.07
C TYR A 278 -4.02 10.02 -12.00
N SER A 279 -4.67 10.57 -13.02
CA SER A 279 -5.11 11.98 -13.05
C SER A 279 -6.53 12.14 -12.54
N PHE A 280 -6.77 13.14 -11.70
CA PHE A 280 -8.11 13.64 -11.53
C PHE A 280 -8.66 14.18 -12.84
N ASP A 281 -9.97 14.29 -12.95
CA ASP A 281 -10.64 14.81 -14.14
C ASP A 281 -10.17 16.24 -14.44
N ARG A 282 -9.34 16.40 -15.48
CA ARG A 282 -8.75 17.71 -15.83
C ARG A 282 -9.72 18.69 -16.45
N GLU A 283 -10.85 18.21 -16.99
CA GLU A 283 -11.90 19.09 -17.52
C GLU A 283 -12.60 19.85 -16.38
N LYS A 284 -12.51 19.32 -15.16
CA LYS A 284 -13.06 19.94 -13.95
C LYS A 284 -12.05 20.80 -13.19
N ALA A 285 -10.83 20.87 -13.64
CA ALA A 285 -9.84 21.78 -13.04
C ALA A 285 -10.23 23.25 -13.27
N PRO A 286 -9.75 24.18 -12.43
CA PRO A 286 -8.76 23.98 -11.38
C PRO A 286 -9.36 23.42 -10.07
N TYR A 287 -8.64 22.47 -9.46
CA TYR A 287 -8.91 22.05 -8.09
C TYR A 287 -8.06 22.89 -7.12
N LYS A 288 -8.61 23.14 -5.94
CA LYS A 288 -7.91 23.70 -4.79
C LYS A 288 -7.84 22.61 -3.72
N VAL A 289 -6.65 22.30 -3.21
CA VAL A 289 -6.48 21.34 -2.13
C VAL A 289 -6.75 21.99 -0.78
N ILE A 290 -7.46 21.29 0.10
CA ILE A 290 -7.75 21.74 1.46
C ILE A 290 -7.40 20.59 2.41
N GLY A 291 -6.78 20.93 3.55
CA GLY A 291 -6.45 19.99 4.61
C GLY A 291 -5.10 19.27 4.43
N ASN A 292 -4.17 19.88 3.72
CA ASN A 292 -2.83 19.31 3.47
C ASN A 292 -1.78 19.71 4.53
N ASN A 293 -2.15 20.48 5.52
CA ASN A 293 -1.23 20.87 6.61
C ASN A 293 -1.37 19.94 7.80
N GLY A 294 -0.25 19.40 8.26
CA GLY A 294 -0.14 18.71 9.53
C GLY A 294 -0.58 17.25 9.54
N ASN A 295 -0.89 16.63 8.41
CA ASN A 295 -1.23 15.20 8.34
C ASN A 295 -2.34 14.75 9.32
N HIS A 296 -3.34 15.61 9.56
CA HIS A 296 -4.42 15.34 10.51
C HIS A 296 -5.69 14.77 9.86
N LEU A 297 -5.69 14.66 8.53
CA LEU A 297 -6.85 14.17 7.78
C LEU A 297 -6.53 12.87 7.07
N TYR A 298 -7.43 11.90 7.14
CA TYR A 298 -7.30 10.67 6.36
C TYR A 298 -7.42 10.90 4.85
N ASN A 299 -8.28 11.83 4.45
CA ASN A 299 -8.54 12.12 3.04
C ASN A 299 -8.48 13.62 2.81
N LEU A 300 -7.65 14.04 1.88
CA LEU A 300 -7.62 15.43 1.43
C LEU A 300 -8.90 15.75 0.64
N ALA A 301 -9.37 16.98 0.77
CA ALA A 301 -10.46 17.52 -0.02
C ALA A 301 -9.93 18.37 -1.17
N PHE A 302 -10.37 18.07 -2.38
CA PHE A 302 -10.04 18.80 -3.60
C PHE A 302 -11.29 19.51 -4.08
N VAL A 303 -11.29 20.84 -4.06
CA VAL A 303 -12.47 21.66 -4.25
C VAL A 303 -12.40 22.41 -5.58
N ASN A 304 -13.48 22.40 -6.33
CA ASN A 304 -13.67 23.25 -7.50
C ASN A 304 -15.07 23.87 -7.50
N ASN A 305 -15.46 24.57 -8.54
CA ASN A 305 -16.77 25.24 -8.63
C ASN A 305 -17.97 24.24 -8.61
N GLU A 306 -17.75 22.99 -9.06
CA GLU A 306 -18.81 21.98 -9.14
C GLU A 306 -18.98 21.17 -7.86
N GLY A 307 -17.95 21.12 -6.99
CA GLY A 307 -18.05 20.32 -5.76
C GLY A 307 -16.76 20.06 -5.05
N ILE A 308 -16.86 19.14 -4.10
CA ILE A 308 -15.78 18.64 -3.26
C ILE A 308 -15.49 17.19 -3.66
N TYR A 309 -14.24 16.91 -3.94
CA TYR A 309 -13.75 15.63 -4.43
C TYR A 309 -12.68 15.06 -3.50
N TYR A 310 -12.50 13.74 -3.58
CA TYR A 310 -11.45 13.02 -2.87
C TYR A 310 -11.00 11.80 -3.66
N TYR A 311 -9.89 11.19 -3.28
CA TYR A 311 -9.44 9.92 -3.84
C TYR A 311 -9.84 8.77 -2.93
N ASP A 312 -10.59 7.79 -3.48
CA ASP A 312 -10.90 6.54 -2.78
C ASP A 312 -9.79 5.52 -3.09
N ASN A 313 -8.84 5.35 -2.15
CA ASN A 313 -7.70 4.46 -2.35
C ASN A 313 -8.06 2.96 -2.40
N GLN A 314 -9.27 2.59 -1.97
CA GLN A 314 -9.77 1.23 -2.12
C GLN A 314 -10.37 0.98 -3.52
N LYS A 315 -10.99 1.99 -4.10
CA LYS A 315 -11.54 1.94 -5.47
C LYS A 315 -10.55 2.44 -6.52
N LYS A 316 -9.44 3.02 -6.10
CA LYS A 316 -8.40 3.60 -6.96
C LYS A 316 -8.97 4.62 -7.96
N LYS A 317 -9.78 5.57 -7.46
CA LYS A 317 -10.37 6.62 -8.28
C LYS A 317 -10.83 7.85 -7.49
N GLN A 318 -10.90 8.97 -8.20
CA GLN A 318 -11.56 10.19 -7.74
C GLN A 318 -13.06 9.94 -7.52
N LEU A 319 -13.60 10.47 -6.42
CA LEU A 319 -15.03 10.48 -6.12
C LEU A 319 -15.47 11.87 -5.70
N ARG A 320 -16.75 12.18 -5.91
CA ARG A 320 -17.38 13.41 -5.45
C ARG A 320 -18.04 13.18 -4.09
N ALA A 321 -17.71 14.02 -3.12
CA ALA A 321 -18.30 13.98 -1.77
C ALA A 321 -19.61 14.79 -1.67
N GLY A 322 -19.69 15.91 -2.38
CA GLY A 322 -20.87 16.79 -2.37
C GLY A 322 -20.65 18.06 -3.18
N ASP A 323 -21.57 18.99 -3.05
CA ASP A 323 -21.47 20.32 -3.66
C ASP A 323 -20.39 21.16 -2.98
N ASN A 324 -19.87 22.16 -3.68
CA ASN A 324 -18.97 23.13 -3.06
C ASN A 324 -19.76 23.98 -2.04
N ILE A 325 -19.33 23.90 -0.80
CA ILE A 325 -19.93 24.63 0.33
C ILE A 325 -19.23 25.95 0.64
N PHE A 326 -18.06 26.19 0.03
CA PHE A 326 -17.23 27.34 0.33
C PHE A 326 -17.57 28.54 -0.55
N VAL A 327 -17.54 29.72 0.04
CA VAL A 327 -17.81 31.00 -0.64
C VAL A 327 -16.51 31.76 -0.88
N GLY A 328 -16.06 31.78 -2.12
CA GLY A 328 -14.84 32.52 -2.51
C GLY A 328 -13.55 31.83 -2.06
N ASN A 329 -12.64 32.62 -1.47
CA ASN A 329 -11.33 32.09 -1.05
C ASN A 329 -11.42 31.39 0.29
N VAL A 330 -10.74 30.24 0.39
CA VAL A 330 -10.58 29.48 1.63
C VAL A 330 -9.19 29.73 2.19
N GLU A 331 -9.13 30.13 3.45
CA GLU A 331 -7.92 30.35 4.23
C GLU A 331 -7.89 29.33 5.39
N GLU A 332 -6.71 28.79 5.68
CA GLU A 332 -6.49 27.89 6.78
C GLU A 332 -6.15 28.69 8.05
N LEU A 333 -6.91 28.48 9.11
CA LEU A 333 -6.69 29.11 10.43
C LEU A 333 -5.87 28.22 11.36
N SER A 334 -6.04 26.91 11.24
CA SER A 334 -5.25 25.84 11.86
C SER A 334 -5.37 24.59 10.98
N PRO A 335 -4.60 23.52 11.21
CA PRO A 335 -4.57 22.35 10.32
C PRO A 335 -5.93 21.76 9.98
N ASN A 336 -6.92 21.92 10.85
CA ASN A 336 -8.25 21.38 10.64
C ASN A 336 -9.37 22.43 10.64
N VAL A 337 -9.03 23.72 10.68
CA VAL A 337 -10.01 24.83 10.74
C VAL A 337 -9.78 25.78 9.56
N PHE A 338 -10.81 26.03 8.80
CA PHE A 338 -10.80 26.82 7.57
C PHE A 338 -11.84 27.92 7.60
N MET A 339 -11.50 29.04 7.00
CA MET A 339 -12.39 30.18 6.85
C MET A 339 -12.55 30.52 5.38
N ASP A 340 -13.78 30.72 4.93
CA ASP A 340 -14.03 31.33 3.63
C ASP A 340 -14.41 32.81 3.77
N ASN A 341 -14.98 33.40 2.73
CA ASN A 341 -15.35 34.83 2.77
C ASN A 341 -16.46 35.13 3.81
N GLU A 342 -17.26 34.15 4.20
CA GLU A 342 -18.43 34.32 5.07
C GLU A 342 -18.44 33.46 6.31
N ASN A 343 -17.81 32.29 6.29
CA ASN A 343 -18.03 31.25 7.28
C ASN A 343 -16.73 30.61 7.76
N ILE A 344 -16.79 29.94 8.90
CA ILE A 344 -15.73 29.08 9.45
C ILE A 344 -16.21 27.63 9.41
N TYR A 345 -15.31 26.75 8.98
CA TYR A 345 -15.50 25.32 8.91
C TYR A 345 -14.38 24.59 9.62
N TYR A 346 -14.65 23.36 10.03
CA TYR A 346 -13.60 22.49 10.53
C TYR A 346 -13.74 21.06 10.02
N PHE A 347 -12.62 20.36 9.94
CA PHE A 347 -12.56 18.95 9.62
C PHE A 347 -12.56 18.09 10.87
N HIS A 348 -13.20 16.95 10.78
CA HIS A 348 -13.12 15.88 11.77
C HIS A 348 -12.82 14.56 11.07
N ALA A 349 -11.71 13.91 11.43
CA ALA A 349 -11.28 12.65 10.85
C ALA A 349 -11.31 11.56 11.92
N TYR A 350 -11.89 10.40 11.60
CA TYR A 350 -11.99 9.27 12.53
C TYR A 350 -12.13 7.93 11.84
N ASP A 351 -11.70 6.88 12.57
CA ASP A 351 -11.81 5.48 12.16
C ASP A 351 -13.11 4.85 12.66
N VAL A 352 -13.79 4.11 11.77
CA VAL A 352 -14.95 3.30 12.14
C VAL A 352 -14.54 1.83 12.21
N TRP A 353 -14.55 1.28 13.42
CA TRP A 353 -14.20 -0.11 13.70
C TRP A 353 -15.43 -0.99 13.85
N LYS A 354 -15.42 -2.16 13.22
CA LYS A 354 -16.46 -3.19 13.39
C LYS A 354 -15.92 -4.41 14.13
N ARG A 355 -16.73 -4.98 14.99
CA ARG A 355 -16.41 -6.23 15.69
C ARG A 355 -16.50 -7.43 14.72
N ARG A 356 -15.51 -8.29 14.71
CA ARG A 356 -15.57 -9.56 13.94
C ARG A 356 -16.57 -10.50 14.57
N LYS A 357 -17.45 -11.13 13.76
CA LYS A 357 -18.50 -12.04 14.25
C LYS A 357 -17.98 -13.27 15.00
N HIS A 358 -16.76 -13.75 14.72
CA HIS A 358 -16.27 -15.03 15.22
C HIS A 358 -14.93 -14.99 15.96
N SER A 359 -14.23 -13.86 16.03
CA SER A 359 -12.88 -13.78 16.64
C SER A 359 -12.73 -12.74 17.74
N GLY A 360 -13.81 -12.04 18.10
CA GLY A 360 -13.78 -10.99 19.13
C GLY A 360 -12.95 -9.74 18.80
N GLY A 361 -12.12 -9.78 17.74
CA GLY A 361 -11.30 -8.65 17.32
C GLY A 361 -12.09 -7.57 16.59
N ARG A 362 -11.52 -6.36 16.51
CA ARG A 362 -12.04 -5.26 15.69
C ARG A 362 -11.33 -5.22 14.35
N VAL A 363 -12.04 -4.78 13.31
CA VAL A 363 -11.49 -4.51 11.98
C VAL A 363 -11.91 -3.13 11.54
N LEU A 364 -11.00 -2.42 10.89
CA LEU A 364 -11.28 -1.13 10.29
C LEU A 364 -12.35 -1.31 9.19
N SER A 365 -13.47 -0.63 9.34
CA SER A 365 -14.60 -0.67 8.39
C SER A 365 -14.58 0.48 7.42
N SER A 366 -14.30 1.69 7.91
CA SER A 366 -14.09 2.87 7.08
C SER A 366 -13.23 3.89 7.81
N ARG A 367 -12.59 4.76 7.03
CA ARG A 367 -12.00 6.02 7.46
C ARG A 367 -12.84 7.14 6.93
N ASN A 368 -13.23 8.01 7.83
CA ASN A 368 -14.12 9.11 7.51
C ASN A 368 -13.37 10.44 7.70
N THR A 369 -13.64 11.40 6.83
CA THR A 369 -13.29 12.81 7.00
C THR A 369 -14.58 13.60 6.78
N GLU A 370 -15.02 14.34 7.77
CA GLU A 370 -16.25 15.13 7.73
C GLU A 370 -15.91 16.62 7.78
N ILE A 371 -16.69 17.44 7.06
CA ILE A 371 -16.58 18.90 7.09
C ILE A 371 -17.82 19.45 7.79
N TYR A 372 -17.58 20.21 8.83
CA TYR A 372 -18.59 20.85 9.65
C TYR A 372 -18.56 22.36 9.44
N TYR A 373 -19.74 22.97 9.26
CA TYR A 373 -19.92 24.39 9.42
C TYR A 373 -19.91 24.72 10.91
N LEU A 374 -19.05 25.65 11.31
CA LEU A 374 -18.97 26.12 12.69
C LEU A 374 -19.88 27.32 12.93
N ASP A 375 -19.62 28.41 12.19
CA ASP A 375 -20.26 29.69 12.43
C ASP A 375 -19.95 30.70 11.29
N LYS A 376 -20.59 31.88 11.32
CA LYS A 376 -20.18 33.04 10.50
C LYS A 376 -18.80 33.53 10.95
N LYS A 377 -18.01 34.00 9.98
CA LYS A 377 -16.64 34.45 10.25
C LYS A 377 -16.56 35.72 11.09
N ASP A 378 -17.59 36.55 11.04
CA ASP A 378 -17.58 37.84 11.74
C ASP A 378 -17.46 37.69 13.26
N GLY A 379 -16.60 38.53 13.85
CA GLY A 379 -16.39 38.57 15.30
C GLY A 379 -15.44 37.52 15.86
N TRP A 380 -14.79 36.70 15.02
CA TRP A 380 -13.72 35.83 15.42
C TRP A 380 -12.38 36.57 15.37
N GLU A 381 -11.61 36.52 16.46
CA GLU A 381 -10.32 37.19 16.61
C GLU A 381 -9.29 36.18 17.16
N LYS A 382 -8.13 36.07 16.51
CA LYS A 382 -7.02 35.30 17.04
C LYS A 382 -6.36 36.03 18.19
N VAL A 383 -6.29 35.39 19.35
CA VAL A 383 -5.71 35.98 20.55
C VAL A 383 -4.21 35.65 20.66
N LYS A 384 -3.86 34.37 20.52
CA LYS A 384 -2.47 33.90 20.69
C LYS A 384 -2.23 32.53 20.12
N ASP A 385 -1.02 32.31 19.59
CA ASP A 385 -0.50 30.99 19.32
C ASP A 385 0.11 30.35 20.59
N ILE A 386 -0.21 29.07 20.84
CA ILE A 386 0.36 28.29 21.91
C ILE A 386 1.62 27.59 21.40
N LYS A 387 2.78 27.86 22.06
CA LYS A 387 4.10 27.35 21.61
C LYS A 387 4.38 27.60 20.14
N SER A 388 4.23 28.83 19.69
CA SER A 388 4.41 29.20 18.28
C SER A 388 3.54 28.40 17.31
N GLY A 389 2.34 27.99 17.76
CA GLY A 389 1.37 27.27 16.96
C GLY A 389 1.53 25.74 16.95
N THR A 390 2.59 25.19 17.58
CA THR A 390 2.80 23.71 17.58
C THR A 390 1.75 22.94 18.39
N ILE A 391 1.18 23.57 19.42
CA ILE A 391 0.13 22.97 20.26
C ILE A 391 -1.25 23.35 19.73
N GLY A 392 -1.41 24.61 19.32
CA GLY A 392 -2.68 25.16 18.86
C GLY A 392 -2.71 26.67 18.96
N SER A 393 -3.92 27.24 18.93
CA SER A 393 -4.13 28.70 19.06
C SER A 393 -5.39 29.01 19.85
N ILE A 394 -5.38 30.18 20.49
CA ILE A 394 -6.53 30.70 21.23
C ILE A 394 -7.24 31.73 20.35
N TRP A 395 -8.53 31.58 20.26
CA TRP A 395 -9.43 32.45 19.51
C TRP A 395 -10.51 32.99 20.43
N LYS A 396 -11.11 34.12 20.05
CA LYS A 396 -12.19 34.78 20.77
C LYS A 396 -13.35 35.08 19.83
N LYS A 397 -14.57 34.90 20.33
CA LYS A 397 -15.79 35.42 19.72
C LYS A 397 -16.73 35.95 20.80
N GLY A 398 -17.03 37.24 20.75
CA GLY A 398 -17.79 37.88 21.80
C GLY A 398 -17.10 37.74 23.15
N ASN A 399 -17.79 37.18 24.15
CA ASN A 399 -17.24 36.94 25.52
C ASN A 399 -16.67 35.55 25.70
N LYS A 400 -16.64 34.70 24.69
CA LYS A 400 -16.15 33.32 24.75
C LYS A 400 -14.76 33.18 24.15
N TYR A 401 -14.01 32.22 24.68
CA TYR A 401 -12.68 31.86 24.19
C TYR A 401 -12.68 30.41 23.71
N TYR A 402 -11.88 30.14 22.70
CA TYR A 402 -11.80 28.85 22.04
C TYR A 402 -10.35 28.43 21.85
N TYR A 403 -10.11 27.15 21.99
CA TYR A 403 -8.86 26.50 21.64
C TYR A 403 -9.02 25.81 20.27
N PHE A 404 -8.19 26.20 19.31
CA PHE A 404 -8.07 25.53 18.01
C PHE A 404 -6.86 24.61 18.06
N ASP A 405 -7.09 23.32 17.85
CA ASP A 405 -6.11 22.26 18.03
C ASP A 405 -5.17 22.11 16.84
N ASN A 406 -3.86 21.91 17.11
CA ASN A 406 -2.85 21.56 16.12
C ASN A 406 -2.16 20.21 16.42
N LEU A 407 -2.61 19.48 17.46
CA LEU A 407 -2.03 18.20 17.87
C LEU A 407 -2.61 17.01 17.12
N GLY A 408 -3.92 17.05 16.86
CA GLY A 408 -4.65 16.05 16.08
C GLY A 408 -4.77 14.67 16.72
N ILE A 409 -5.23 13.74 15.92
CA ILE A 409 -5.57 12.37 16.35
C ILE A 409 -4.38 11.55 16.87
N PHE A 410 -3.15 11.86 16.48
CA PHE A 410 -1.95 11.20 17.00
C PHE A 410 -1.71 11.49 18.48
N GLN A 411 -2.15 12.65 18.95
CA GLN A 411 -2.12 13.01 20.38
C GLN A 411 -3.46 12.74 21.07
N LEU A 412 -4.31 11.90 20.46
CA LEU A 412 -5.64 11.55 20.96
C LEU A 412 -6.62 12.72 21.06
N ILE A 413 -6.37 13.80 20.32
CA ILE A 413 -7.27 14.93 20.21
C ILE A 413 -8.17 14.71 19.01
N ASP A 414 -9.43 14.44 19.25
CA ASP A 414 -10.39 13.98 18.24
C ASP A 414 -11.21 15.10 17.57
N ASN A 415 -11.13 16.34 18.11
CA ASN A 415 -11.83 17.48 17.56
C ASN A 415 -10.90 18.66 17.30
N ALA A 416 -11.23 19.49 16.31
CA ALA A 416 -10.40 20.63 15.93
C ALA A 416 -10.60 21.85 16.82
N ILE A 417 -11.77 21.98 17.49
CA ILE A 417 -12.16 23.18 18.23
C ILE A 417 -12.81 22.83 19.56
N TYR A 418 -12.40 23.54 20.62
CA TYR A 418 -12.96 23.41 21.95
C TYR A 418 -13.26 24.80 22.54
N GLU A 419 -14.39 24.94 23.23
CA GLU A 419 -14.68 26.12 24.05
C GLU A 419 -13.88 26.05 25.37
N ILE A 420 -13.20 27.12 25.77
CA ILE A 420 -12.50 27.22 27.02
C ILE A 420 -13.50 27.64 28.13
N ARG A 421 -13.71 26.74 29.09
CA ARG A 421 -14.84 26.86 30.05
C ARG A 421 -14.66 27.95 31.09
N ASP A 422 -13.46 28.17 31.54
CA ASP A 422 -13.19 29.04 32.68
C ASP A 422 -11.95 29.92 32.48
N LYS A 423 -11.88 30.99 33.28
CA LYS A 423 -10.80 31.99 33.22
C LYS A 423 -9.45 31.39 33.62
N GLU A 424 -9.43 30.48 34.60
CA GLU A 424 -8.19 29.85 35.06
C GLU A 424 -7.54 29.04 33.95
N THR A 425 -8.34 28.23 33.23
CA THR A 425 -7.87 27.49 32.07
C THR A 425 -7.39 28.40 30.94
N LEU A 426 -8.11 29.51 30.68
CA LEU A 426 -7.67 30.51 29.71
C LEU A 426 -6.31 31.11 30.08
N GLU A 427 -6.15 31.57 31.29
CA GLU A 427 -4.90 32.15 31.78
C GLU A 427 -3.74 31.15 31.73
N TYR A 428 -4.02 29.89 32.03
CA TYR A 428 -3.04 28.81 31.92
C TYR A 428 -2.63 28.59 30.45
N LEU A 429 -3.57 28.49 29.50
CA LEU A 429 -3.30 28.32 28.10
C LEU A 429 -2.56 29.52 27.48
N LEU A 430 -2.88 30.74 27.89
CA LEU A 430 -2.15 31.96 27.49
C LEU A 430 -0.67 31.94 27.91
N ASN A 431 -0.34 31.28 29.03
CA ASN A 431 1.00 31.14 29.55
C ASN A 431 1.60 29.75 29.40
N TYR A 432 1.03 28.95 28.47
CA TYR A 432 1.32 27.53 28.31
C TYR A 432 2.80 27.24 28.00
N ASN A 433 3.41 26.38 28.81
CA ASN A 433 4.80 25.96 28.62
C ASN A 433 5.02 24.44 28.77
N GLU A 434 3.97 23.66 28.81
CA GLU A 434 4.02 22.20 29.00
C GLU A 434 3.97 21.40 27.69
N GLY A 435 3.99 20.08 27.78
CA GLY A 435 3.85 19.17 26.63
C GLY A 435 2.38 18.92 26.21
N SER A 436 2.18 18.28 25.09
CA SER A 436 0.85 18.00 24.50
C SER A 436 -0.12 17.26 25.45
N GLY A 437 0.37 16.42 26.36
CA GLY A 437 -0.46 15.64 27.28
C GLY A 437 -1.39 16.46 28.17
N LYS A 438 -1.01 17.70 28.48
CA LYS A 438 -1.84 18.58 29.32
C LYS A 438 -3.14 19.03 28.64
N ILE A 439 -3.14 19.14 27.33
CA ILE A 439 -4.35 19.45 26.56
C ILE A 439 -5.37 18.30 26.72
N GLY A 440 -4.90 17.05 26.65
CA GLY A 440 -5.74 15.87 26.90
C GLY A 440 -6.38 15.90 28.29
N GLU A 441 -5.62 16.23 29.34
CA GLU A 441 -6.14 16.37 30.70
C GLU A 441 -7.23 17.44 30.80
N PHE A 442 -7.10 18.58 30.10
CA PHE A 442 -8.12 19.63 30.09
C PHE A 442 -9.40 19.17 29.39
N ILE A 443 -9.29 18.34 28.34
CA ILE A 443 -10.44 17.74 27.66
C ILE A 443 -11.12 16.73 28.58
N GLU A 444 -10.37 15.81 29.19
CA GLU A 444 -10.89 14.79 30.11
C GLU A 444 -11.59 15.40 31.33
N ASN A 445 -11.07 16.52 31.86
CA ASN A 445 -11.62 17.24 33.00
C ASN A 445 -12.70 18.27 32.60
N GLU A 446 -13.19 18.25 31.35
CA GLU A 446 -14.21 19.16 30.82
C GLU A 446 -13.85 20.68 30.99
N LYS A 447 -12.57 21.02 31.01
CA LYS A 447 -12.10 22.40 30.96
C LYS A 447 -12.02 22.93 29.53
N LEU A 448 -11.82 22.03 28.58
CA LEU A 448 -11.96 22.22 27.15
C LEU A 448 -13.19 21.43 26.67
N ILE A 449 -14.22 22.11 26.27
CA ILE A 449 -15.50 21.50 25.87
C ILE A 449 -15.56 21.44 24.36
N LYS A 450 -15.71 20.23 23.82
CA LYS A 450 -15.89 19.99 22.39
C LYS A 450 -17.06 20.80 21.83
N ILE A 451 -16.82 21.46 20.70
CA ILE A 451 -17.87 22.16 19.96
C ILE A 451 -18.39 21.26 18.84
N GLU A 452 -19.71 21.21 18.70
CA GLU A 452 -20.37 20.52 17.62
C GLU A 452 -20.90 21.53 16.60
N GLY A 453 -20.44 21.39 15.36
CA GLY A 453 -20.94 22.14 14.21
C GLY A 453 -22.01 21.38 13.44
N GLU A 454 -22.53 22.01 12.39
CA GLU A 454 -23.45 21.36 11.45
C GLU A 454 -22.68 20.61 10.38
N LYS A 455 -22.83 19.28 10.30
CA LYS A 455 -22.18 18.47 9.26
C LYS A 455 -22.69 18.83 7.87
N LYS A 456 -21.79 19.22 6.99
CA LYS A 456 -22.08 19.59 5.59
C LYS A 456 -21.65 18.53 4.60
N ILE A 457 -20.45 17.93 4.77
CA ILE A 457 -19.86 16.97 3.85
C ILE A 457 -19.36 15.76 4.62
N GLU A 458 -19.48 14.58 4.02
CA GLU A 458 -18.88 13.34 4.50
C GLU A 458 -18.06 12.67 3.38
N ILE A 459 -16.76 12.56 3.60
CA ILE A 459 -15.86 11.73 2.81
C ILE A 459 -15.69 10.40 3.55
N ARG A 460 -16.01 9.29 2.89
CA ARG A 460 -15.94 7.96 3.51
C ARG A 460 -15.26 6.96 2.58
N VAL A 461 -14.10 6.47 2.98
CA VAL A 461 -13.41 5.35 2.33
C VAL A 461 -13.71 4.06 3.09
N LYS A 462 -14.36 3.10 2.42
CA LYS A 462 -14.76 1.82 3.00
C LYS A 462 -13.70 0.77 2.75
N TYR A 463 -13.24 0.11 3.82
CA TYR A 463 -12.30 -1.01 3.74
C TYR A 463 -13.04 -2.33 3.68
N THR A 464 -12.80 -3.09 2.63
CA THR A 464 -13.33 -4.45 2.51
C THR A 464 -12.37 -5.41 3.18
N THR A 465 -12.78 -5.99 4.29
CA THR A 465 -12.02 -7.04 4.98
C THR A 465 -12.16 -8.38 4.24
N PHE A 466 -11.77 -8.42 2.97
CA PHE A 466 -11.65 -9.69 2.28
C PHE A 466 -10.30 -10.31 2.62
N PHE A 467 -10.34 -11.32 3.50
CA PHE A 467 -9.18 -12.18 3.70
C PHE A 467 -8.82 -12.87 2.39
N LEU A 468 -7.55 -12.83 2.02
CA LEU A 468 -6.99 -13.61 0.92
C LEU A 468 -7.43 -15.09 0.95
N PRO A 469 -7.56 -15.77 2.13
CA PRO A 469 -8.14 -17.09 2.24
C PRO A 469 -9.55 -17.23 1.65
N PHE A 470 -10.40 -16.20 1.76
CA PHE A 470 -11.77 -16.27 1.22
C PHE A 470 -11.82 -16.17 -0.31
N LYS A 471 -10.91 -15.39 -0.94
CA LYS A 471 -10.81 -15.35 -2.41
C LYS A 471 -10.27 -16.67 -2.97
N ILE A 472 -9.28 -17.26 -2.28
CA ILE A 472 -8.73 -18.58 -2.64
C ILE A 472 -9.77 -19.67 -2.39
N SER A 473 -10.50 -19.64 -1.27
CA SER A 473 -11.58 -20.61 -0.98
C SER A 473 -12.74 -20.49 -1.96
N GLY A 474 -13.10 -19.28 -2.39
CA GLY A 474 -14.12 -19.08 -3.42
C GLY A 474 -13.70 -19.65 -4.79
N LEU A 475 -12.45 -19.41 -5.21
CA LEU A 475 -11.91 -19.98 -6.45
C LEU A 475 -11.79 -21.51 -6.38
N LEU A 476 -11.31 -22.05 -5.28
CA LEU A 476 -11.22 -23.50 -5.05
C LEU A 476 -12.60 -24.13 -4.97
N ALA A 477 -13.58 -23.51 -4.31
CA ALA A 477 -14.97 -23.97 -4.29
C ALA A 477 -15.59 -23.96 -5.69
N PHE A 478 -15.28 -22.97 -6.54
CA PHE A 478 -15.72 -22.90 -7.92
C PHE A 478 -15.11 -24.00 -8.78
N ILE A 479 -13.78 -24.20 -8.71
CA ILE A 479 -13.08 -25.29 -9.41
C ILE A 479 -13.65 -26.65 -8.99
N LEU A 480 -13.88 -26.80 -7.70
CA LEU A 480 -14.47 -28.00 -7.10
C LEU A 480 -15.89 -28.25 -7.62
N GLY A 481 -16.71 -27.20 -7.73
CA GLY A 481 -18.04 -27.27 -8.32
C GLY A 481 -18.02 -27.79 -9.76
N ILE A 482 -17.05 -27.34 -10.57
CA ILE A 482 -16.86 -27.81 -11.96
C ILE A 482 -16.46 -29.29 -11.97
N VAL A 483 -15.54 -29.71 -11.09
CA VAL A 483 -15.12 -31.12 -10.99
C VAL A 483 -16.29 -32.02 -10.60
N ILE A 484 -17.07 -31.61 -9.59
CA ILE A 484 -18.28 -32.35 -9.14
C ILE A 484 -19.30 -32.44 -10.26
N ALA A 485 -19.55 -31.37 -11.00
CA ALA A 485 -20.48 -31.35 -12.11
C ALA A 485 -20.03 -32.32 -13.23
N LYS A 486 -18.73 -32.30 -13.60
CA LYS A 486 -18.16 -33.23 -14.60
C LYS A 486 -18.22 -34.69 -14.16
N VAL A 487 -17.85 -34.98 -12.90
CA VAL A 487 -17.94 -36.34 -12.33
C VAL A 487 -19.39 -36.83 -12.28
N SER A 488 -20.32 -35.97 -11.86
CA SER A 488 -21.75 -36.28 -11.82
C SER A 488 -22.30 -36.55 -13.24
N HIS A 489 -21.90 -35.77 -14.24
CA HIS A 489 -22.26 -35.96 -15.64
C HIS A 489 -21.73 -37.29 -16.18
N TYR A 490 -20.44 -37.60 -15.96
CA TYR A 490 -19.82 -38.87 -16.36
C TYR A 490 -20.54 -40.09 -15.73
N TYR A 491 -20.91 -40.05 -14.47
CA TYR A 491 -21.65 -41.14 -13.82
C TYR A 491 -23.07 -41.26 -14.37
N ARG A 492 -23.74 -40.16 -14.74
CA ARG A 492 -25.05 -40.20 -15.39
C ARG A 492 -24.98 -40.86 -16.78
N GLU A 493 -24.00 -40.51 -17.60
CA GLU A 493 -23.78 -41.12 -18.92
C GLU A 493 -23.47 -42.61 -18.82
N LYS A 494 -22.57 -43.01 -17.90
CA LYS A 494 -22.24 -44.42 -17.67
C LYS A 494 -23.43 -45.26 -17.18
N LYS A 495 -24.35 -44.61 -16.45
CA LYS A 495 -25.59 -45.28 -15.97
C LYS A 495 -26.63 -45.40 -17.11
N ASN A 496 -26.68 -44.43 -18.01
CA ASN A 496 -27.56 -44.48 -19.18
C ASN A 496 -27.06 -45.48 -20.22
N ALA A 497 -25.75 -45.59 -20.44
CA ALA A 497 -25.14 -46.61 -21.31
C ALA A 497 -25.27 -48.06 -20.81
N LYS A 498 -25.57 -48.32 -19.55
CA LYS A 498 -25.87 -49.64 -18.99
C LYS A 498 -27.36 -50.00 -19.04
N LYS A 499 -28.21 -49.14 -19.59
CA LYS A 499 -29.65 -49.36 -19.72
C LYS A 499 -30.09 -49.65 -21.20
N ILE A 500 -29.13 -49.60 -22.10
CA ILE A 500 -29.24 -50.09 -23.48
C ILE A 500 -28.51 -51.45 -23.54
#